data_2197633896f37f93153fda2ba1caf045
#
_entry.id   2197633896f37f93153fda2ba1caf045
#
_cell.length_a   1.000
_cell.length_b   1.000
_cell.length_c   1.000
_cell.angle_alpha   90.00
_cell.angle_beta   90.00
_cell.angle_gamma   90.00
#
_symmetry.space_group_name_H-M   'P 1'
#
loop_
_entity.id
_entity.type
_entity.pdbx_description
1 polymer ?
#
loop_
_entity_poly.entity_id
_entity_poly.type
_entity_poly.pdbx_seq_one_letter_code
_entity_poly.pdbx_strand_id
1 'polypeptide(L)'
;MEKIKVGIIGATGYAGEELVRLLYQHPQAQLVSLASHSYAGQPYSGIYPNYREIQDVLCDPEDIEPLAEKADVIFLALPHGLASSKVTAQILEQCKVIDLGADFRLQDVSVYEKWYKVPHEGKEILPQAVYGLCEWNRDAIRKTSLVANPGCYTTCSILTLSPLVAEGAIQL
;
A
#
# COMPACT_ATOMS: atom_id res chain seq x y z
N MET A 1 -5.91 -22.79 8.62
CA MET A 1 -6.16 -21.39 8.98
C MET A 1 -6.83 -20.73 7.79
N GLU A 2 -7.81 -19.88 8.04
CA GLU A 2 -8.43 -19.07 6.99
C GLU A 2 -7.40 -18.11 6.39
N LYS A 3 -7.41 -17.94 5.07
CA LYS A 3 -6.48 -17.04 4.39
C LYS A 3 -6.91 -15.58 4.57
N ILE A 4 -5.95 -14.70 4.66
CA ILE A 4 -6.17 -13.23 4.67
C ILE A 4 -6.62 -12.79 3.29
N LYS A 5 -7.77 -12.15 3.21
CA LYS A 5 -8.35 -11.62 1.98
C LYS A 5 -7.66 -10.30 1.62
N VAL A 6 -7.08 -10.24 0.44
CA VAL A 6 -6.28 -9.09 -0.01
C VAL A 6 -6.88 -8.48 -1.27
N GLY A 7 -7.10 -7.17 -1.22
CA GLY A 7 -7.44 -6.35 -2.37
C GLY A 7 -6.26 -5.48 -2.80
N ILE A 8 -6.15 -5.19 -4.09
CA ILE A 8 -5.12 -4.31 -4.64
C ILE A 8 -5.81 -3.25 -5.52
N ILE A 9 -5.67 -1.97 -5.15
CA ILE A 9 -6.07 -0.84 -6.00
C ILE A 9 -4.83 -0.37 -6.77
N GLY A 10 -4.98 -0.18 -8.09
CA GLY A 10 -3.87 0.05 -8.99
C GLY A 10 -3.14 -1.23 -9.40
N ALA A 11 -3.86 -2.37 -9.42
CA ALA A 11 -3.31 -3.70 -9.69
C ALA A 11 -2.64 -3.84 -11.06
N THR A 12 -2.97 -2.98 -12.02
CA THR A 12 -2.42 -2.99 -13.38
C THR A 12 -1.23 -2.05 -13.60
N GLY A 13 -0.76 -1.36 -12.56
CA GLY A 13 0.51 -0.64 -12.58
C GLY A 13 1.68 -1.58 -12.27
N TYR A 14 2.93 -1.14 -12.48
CA TYR A 14 4.13 -1.94 -12.20
C TYR A 14 4.21 -2.45 -10.76
N ALA A 15 3.95 -1.58 -9.78
CA ALA A 15 3.95 -1.98 -8.37
C ALA A 15 2.78 -2.93 -8.05
N GLY A 16 1.61 -2.70 -8.65
CA GLY A 16 0.42 -3.54 -8.51
C GLY A 16 0.64 -4.94 -9.07
N GLU A 17 1.22 -5.06 -10.27
CA GLU A 17 1.54 -6.35 -10.88
C GLU A 17 2.52 -7.16 -10.02
N GLU A 18 3.54 -6.52 -9.49
CA GLU A 18 4.50 -7.19 -8.60
C GLU A 18 3.84 -7.63 -7.29
N LEU A 19 2.91 -6.84 -6.74
CA LEU A 19 2.09 -7.26 -5.59
C LEU A 19 1.24 -8.49 -5.93
N VAL A 20 0.60 -8.52 -7.09
CA VAL A 20 -0.17 -9.69 -7.54
C VAL A 20 0.72 -10.92 -7.59
N ARG A 21 1.92 -10.80 -8.17
CA ARG A 21 2.91 -11.90 -8.27
C ARG A 21 3.29 -12.44 -6.88
N LEU A 22 3.63 -11.54 -5.95
CA LEU A 22 4.07 -11.91 -4.60
C LEU A 22 2.93 -12.51 -3.77
N LEU A 23 1.76 -11.88 -3.80
CA LEU A 23 0.62 -12.29 -2.99
C LEU A 23 -0.07 -13.56 -3.51
N TYR A 24 -0.08 -13.80 -4.82
CA TYR A 24 -0.55 -15.05 -5.40
C TYR A 24 0.23 -16.25 -4.87
N GLN A 25 1.54 -16.11 -4.67
CA GLN A 25 2.40 -17.16 -4.12
C GLN A 25 2.43 -17.22 -2.60
N HIS A 26 1.83 -16.23 -1.90
CA HIS A 26 1.89 -16.14 -0.45
C HIS A 26 0.94 -17.17 0.19
N PRO A 27 1.43 -18.07 1.09
CA PRO A 27 0.65 -19.18 1.58
C PRO A 27 -0.59 -18.79 2.40
N GLN A 28 -0.57 -17.61 3.01
CA GLN A 28 -1.64 -17.11 3.87
C GLN A 28 -2.50 -16.02 3.20
N ALA A 29 -2.20 -15.59 1.97
CA ALA A 29 -2.97 -14.58 1.26
C ALA A 29 -3.95 -15.22 0.27
N GLN A 30 -5.08 -14.54 0.08
CA GLN A 30 -6.05 -14.81 -0.98
C GLN A 30 -6.38 -13.48 -1.66
N LEU A 31 -6.02 -13.34 -2.93
CA LEU A 31 -6.44 -12.19 -3.73
C LEU A 31 -7.95 -12.27 -3.99
N VAL A 32 -8.69 -11.26 -3.52
CA VAL A 32 -10.15 -11.17 -3.66
C VAL A 32 -10.58 -10.05 -4.60
N SER A 33 -9.67 -9.11 -4.92
CA SER A 33 -9.93 -8.02 -5.85
C SER A 33 -8.64 -7.49 -6.45
N LEU A 34 -8.67 -7.25 -7.76
CA LEU A 34 -7.63 -6.57 -8.53
C LEU A 34 -8.29 -5.35 -9.19
N ALA A 35 -8.24 -4.20 -8.53
CA ALA A 35 -8.90 -2.99 -9.01
C ALA A 35 -8.00 -2.16 -9.92
N SER A 36 -8.59 -1.61 -10.99
CA SER A 36 -7.89 -0.79 -11.97
C SER A 36 -8.80 0.29 -12.53
N HIS A 37 -8.28 1.51 -12.61
CA HIS A 37 -8.97 2.63 -13.24
C HIS A 37 -9.19 2.40 -14.75
N SER A 38 -8.14 1.97 -15.45
CA SER A 38 -8.16 1.91 -16.92
C SER A 38 -8.72 0.61 -17.50
N TYR A 39 -8.76 -0.47 -16.68
CA TYR A 39 -9.07 -1.81 -17.16
C TYR A 39 -10.22 -2.48 -16.38
N ALA A 40 -11.06 -1.71 -15.68
CA ALA A 40 -12.24 -2.25 -15.02
C ALA A 40 -13.12 -3.05 -15.98
N GLY A 41 -13.53 -4.25 -15.56
CA GLY A 41 -14.33 -5.17 -16.38
C GLY A 41 -13.54 -5.99 -17.40
N GLN A 42 -12.22 -5.79 -17.53
CA GLN A 42 -11.36 -6.59 -18.42
C GLN A 42 -10.68 -7.72 -17.65
N PRO A 43 -10.43 -8.89 -18.26
CA PRO A 43 -9.67 -9.96 -17.66
C PRO A 43 -8.24 -9.51 -17.34
N TYR A 44 -7.75 -9.77 -16.12
CA TYR A 44 -6.38 -9.44 -15.73
C TYR A 44 -5.34 -10.13 -16.62
N SER A 45 -5.61 -11.38 -17.03
CA SER A 45 -4.81 -12.15 -17.98
C SER A 45 -4.79 -11.57 -19.40
N GLY A 46 -5.75 -10.73 -19.75
CA GLY A 46 -5.76 -9.98 -21.01
C GLY A 46 -4.73 -8.84 -21.03
N ILE A 47 -4.42 -8.28 -19.85
CA ILE A 47 -3.42 -7.21 -19.66
C ILE A 47 -2.04 -7.82 -19.47
N TYR A 48 -1.97 -8.86 -18.65
CA TYR A 48 -0.75 -9.59 -18.30
C TYR A 48 -0.88 -11.07 -18.71
N PRO A 49 -0.51 -11.47 -19.93
CA PRO A 49 -0.72 -12.83 -20.46
C PRO A 49 -0.04 -13.95 -19.66
N ASN A 50 0.99 -13.61 -18.87
CA ASN A 50 1.65 -14.54 -17.96
C ASN A 50 0.77 -15.05 -16.80
N TYR A 51 -0.38 -14.38 -16.57
CA TYR A 51 -1.38 -14.83 -15.58
C TYR A 51 -2.53 -15.65 -16.16
N ARG A 52 -2.47 -16.00 -17.44
CA ARG A 52 -3.47 -16.86 -18.07
C ARG A 52 -3.56 -18.21 -17.35
N GLU A 53 -4.77 -18.67 -17.06
CA GLU A 53 -5.06 -19.89 -16.27
C GLU A 53 -4.56 -19.86 -14.80
N ILE A 54 -3.97 -18.74 -14.37
CA ILE A 54 -3.46 -18.55 -13.01
C ILE A 54 -4.34 -17.58 -12.25
N GLN A 55 -4.57 -16.39 -12.81
CA GLN A 55 -5.35 -15.31 -12.21
C GLN A 55 -6.26 -14.69 -13.28
N ASP A 56 -7.29 -15.45 -13.66
CA ASP A 56 -8.18 -15.08 -14.77
C ASP A 56 -9.45 -14.39 -14.26
N VAL A 57 -9.26 -13.39 -13.37
CA VAL A 57 -10.36 -12.59 -12.80
C VAL A 57 -10.52 -11.30 -13.59
N LEU A 58 -11.75 -10.76 -13.59
CA LEU A 58 -12.01 -9.43 -14.11
C LEU A 58 -11.47 -8.38 -13.15
N CYS A 59 -10.87 -7.32 -13.68
CA CYS A 59 -10.46 -6.17 -12.89
C CYS A 59 -11.69 -5.45 -12.33
N ASP A 60 -11.68 -5.18 -11.04
CA ASP A 60 -12.71 -4.37 -10.38
C ASP A 60 -12.51 -2.87 -10.67
N PRO A 61 -13.55 -2.03 -10.53
CA PRO A 61 -13.40 -0.58 -10.43
C PRO A 61 -12.53 -0.16 -9.24
N GLU A 62 -11.95 1.05 -9.31
CA GLU A 62 -11.08 1.59 -8.25
C GLU A 62 -11.85 2.18 -7.05
N ASP A 63 -12.92 1.55 -6.62
CA ASP A 63 -13.73 1.99 -5.48
C ASP A 63 -13.29 1.27 -4.21
N ILE A 64 -12.83 2.04 -3.22
CA ILE A 64 -12.26 1.49 -1.99
C ILE A 64 -13.34 0.94 -1.05
N GLU A 65 -14.52 1.57 -1.00
CA GLU A 65 -15.61 1.20 -0.11
C GLU A 65 -16.09 -0.24 -0.33
N PRO A 66 -16.50 -0.66 -1.55
CA PRO A 66 -16.91 -2.04 -1.80
C PRO A 66 -15.78 -3.04 -1.60
N LEU A 67 -14.52 -2.58 -1.73
CA LEU A 67 -13.37 -3.41 -1.50
C LEU A 67 -13.11 -3.63 -0.01
N ALA A 68 -13.30 -2.61 0.82
CA ALA A 68 -13.14 -2.69 2.26
C ALA A 68 -14.13 -3.66 2.94
N GLU A 69 -15.32 -3.84 2.35
CA GLU A 69 -16.32 -4.79 2.85
C GLU A 69 -15.90 -6.26 2.65
N LYS A 70 -15.06 -6.55 1.67
CA LYS A 70 -14.69 -7.93 1.30
C LYS A 70 -13.23 -8.31 1.56
N ALA A 71 -12.37 -7.33 1.86
CA ALA A 71 -10.94 -7.55 2.08
C ALA A 71 -10.53 -7.28 3.54
N ASP A 72 -9.63 -8.08 4.07
CA ASP A 72 -9.00 -7.83 5.38
C ASP A 72 -7.86 -6.82 5.26
N VAL A 73 -7.21 -6.78 4.08
CA VAL A 73 -6.09 -5.86 3.78
C VAL A 73 -6.23 -5.33 2.36
N ILE A 74 -6.06 -4.02 2.21
CA ILE A 74 -6.02 -3.35 0.90
C ILE A 74 -4.64 -2.74 0.69
N PHE A 75 -4.02 -3.04 -0.45
CA PHE A 75 -2.84 -2.35 -0.94
C PHE A 75 -3.25 -1.24 -1.92
N LEU A 76 -2.70 -0.05 -1.71
CA LEU A 76 -2.87 1.08 -2.62
C LEU A 76 -1.57 1.28 -3.41
N ALA A 77 -1.59 0.93 -4.68
CA ALA A 77 -0.50 1.15 -5.64
C ALA A 77 -0.84 2.33 -6.55
N LEU A 78 -1.09 3.48 -5.94
CA LEU A 78 -1.62 4.69 -6.58
C LEU A 78 -0.55 5.80 -6.69
N PRO A 79 -0.71 6.75 -7.63
CA PRO A 79 0.03 8.00 -7.62
C PRO A 79 -0.18 8.81 -6.34
N HIS A 80 0.77 9.71 -6.03
CA HIS A 80 0.70 10.60 -4.87
C HIS A 80 -0.56 11.48 -4.88
N GLY A 81 -1.13 11.74 -3.72
CA GLY A 81 -2.32 12.56 -3.53
C GLY A 81 -3.64 11.79 -3.63
N LEU A 82 -3.64 10.58 -4.19
CA LEU A 82 -4.87 9.80 -4.36
C LEU A 82 -5.22 8.94 -3.13
N ALA A 83 -4.23 8.43 -2.42
CA ALA A 83 -4.49 7.63 -1.24
C ALA A 83 -5.10 8.47 -0.11
N SER A 84 -4.63 9.70 0.10
CA SER A 84 -5.15 10.61 1.13
C SER A 84 -6.59 11.07 0.90
N SER A 85 -7.08 11.04 -0.35
CA SER A 85 -8.48 11.35 -0.67
C SER A 85 -9.42 10.15 -0.56
N LYS A 86 -8.88 8.93 -0.67
CA LYS A 86 -9.69 7.69 -0.68
C LYS A 86 -9.80 7.05 0.70
N VAL A 87 -8.75 7.11 1.52
CA VAL A 87 -8.72 6.45 2.82
C VAL A 87 -9.43 7.33 3.85
N THR A 88 -10.42 6.76 4.54
CA THR A 88 -11.18 7.40 5.60
C THR A 88 -11.08 6.61 6.90
N ALA A 89 -11.48 7.22 8.03
CA ALA A 89 -11.55 6.51 9.31
C ALA A 89 -12.47 5.29 9.22
N GLN A 90 -13.58 5.41 8.49
CA GLN A 90 -14.54 4.30 8.30
C GLN A 90 -13.90 3.11 7.56
N ILE A 91 -13.06 3.36 6.54
CA ILE A 91 -12.31 2.29 5.86
C ILE A 91 -11.35 1.59 6.82
N LEU A 92 -10.65 2.36 7.67
CA LEU A 92 -9.69 1.81 8.64
C LEU A 92 -10.33 1.03 9.80
N GLU A 93 -11.63 1.21 10.04
CA GLU A 93 -12.41 0.37 10.95
C GLU A 93 -12.76 -0.99 10.35
N GLN A 94 -12.88 -1.08 9.02
CA GLN A 94 -13.28 -2.30 8.31
C GLN A 94 -12.09 -3.17 7.92
N CYS A 95 -11.02 -2.55 7.43
CA CYS A 95 -9.84 -3.28 6.93
C CYS A 95 -8.53 -2.55 7.23
N LYS A 96 -7.41 -3.24 7.03
CA LYS A 96 -6.09 -2.60 7.05
C LYS A 96 -5.73 -2.06 5.68
N VAL A 97 -5.09 -0.89 5.66
CA VAL A 97 -4.61 -0.26 4.42
C VAL A 97 -3.09 -0.16 4.44
N ILE A 98 -2.45 -0.58 3.35
CA ILE A 98 -1.02 -0.43 3.09
C ILE A 98 -0.86 0.46 1.86
N ASP A 99 -0.47 1.71 2.09
CA ASP A 99 -0.25 2.68 1.03
C ASP A 99 1.20 2.62 0.52
N LEU A 100 1.37 2.28 -0.77
CA LEU A 100 2.68 2.31 -1.44
C LEU A 100 3.03 3.71 -1.94
N GLY A 101 2.06 4.64 -1.92
CA GLY A 101 2.25 6.05 -2.22
C GLY A 101 3.04 6.79 -1.14
N ALA A 102 3.04 8.10 -1.22
CA ALA A 102 3.79 8.94 -0.29
C ALA A 102 2.90 9.62 0.75
N ASP A 103 1.58 9.52 0.61
CA ASP A 103 0.61 10.38 1.26
C ASP A 103 0.69 10.31 2.79
N PHE A 104 0.98 9.16 3.34
CA PHE A 104 1.01 8.95 4.79
C PHE A 104 2.42 8.80 5.39
N ARG A 105 3.48 9.07 4.61
CA ARG A 105 4.88 8.90 5.08
C ARG A 105 5.36 9.99 6.01
N LEU A 106 4.86 11.22 5.82
CA LEU A 106 5.29 12.41 6.56
C LEU A 106 4.14 12.86 7.48
N GLN A 107 4.42 13.00 8.78
CA GLN A 107 3.42 13.43 9.76
C GLN A 107 3.09 14.94 9.67
N ASP A 108 4.02 15.75 9.14
CA ASP A 108 3.80 17.16 8.90
C ASP A 108 3.23 17.39 7.50
N VAL A 109 1.96 17.79 7.47
CA VAL A 109 1.23 18.11 6.22
C VAL A 109 1.94 19.18 5.40
N SER A 110 2.48 20.21 6.06
CA SER A 110 3.15 21.31 5.37
C SER A 110 4.43 20.85 4.64
N VAL A 111 5.14 19.92 5.25
CA VAL A 111 6.32 19.29 4.64
C VAL A 111 5.90 18.41 3.47
N TYR A 112 4.84 17.62 3.62
CA TYR A 112 4.31 16.81 2.52
C TYR A 112 3.92 17.69 1.32
N GLU A 113 3.06 18.69 1.53
CA GLU A 113 2.57 19.58 0.49
C GLU A 113 3.71 20.39 -0.19
N LYS A 114 4.72 20.76 0.60
CA LYS A 114 5.93 21.43 0.08
C LYS A 114 6.71 20.56 -0.90
N TRP A 115 6.91 19.28 -0.58
CA TRP A 115 7.74 18.38 -1.38
C TRP A 115 6.99 17.72 -2.53
N TYR A 116 5.77 17.25 -2.29
CA TYR A 116 4.98 16.52 -3.30
C TYR A 116 4.12 17.43 -4.18
N LYS A 117 3.94 18.71 -3.80
CA LYS A 117 3.20 19.74 -4.58
C LYS A 117 1.72 19.36 -4.82
N VAL A 118 1.15 18.56 -3.98
CA VAL A 118 -0.27 18.19 -3.96
C VAL A 118 -0.84 18.42 -2.57
N PRO A 119 -2.12 18.82 -2.43
CA PRO A 119 -2.76 18.94 -1.12
C PRO A 119 -2.89 17.57 -0.45
N HIS A 120 -2.83 17.55 0.87
CA HIS A 120 -3.10 16.34 1.66
C HIS A 120 -4.54 16.37 2.17
N GLU A 121 -5.37 15.42 1.72
CA GLU A 121 -6.81 15.40 2.07
C GLU A 121 -7.11 14.56 3.32
N GLY A 122 -6.30 13.58 3.66
CA GLY A 122 -6.49 12.68 4.81
C GLY A 122 -5.84 13.15 6.12
N LYS A 123 -5.92 14.45 6.45
CA LYS A 123 -5.23 15.06 7.62
C LYS A 123 -5.67 14.44 8.96
N GLU A 124 -6.93 14.05 9.07
CA GLU A 124 -7.53 13.50 10.30
C GLU A 124 -7.02 12.11 10.63
N ILE A 125 -6.70 11.30 9.62
CA ILE A 125 -6.21 9.93 9.79
C ILE A 125 -4.68 9.83 9.78
N LEU A 126 -3.99 10.87 9.34
CA LEU A 126 -2.53 10.91 9.23
C LEU A 126 -1.82 10.53 10.54
N PRO A 127 -2.26 10.96 11.75
CA PRO A 127 -1.64 10.54 13.02
C PRO A 127 -1.71 9.04 13.31
N GLN A 128 -2.60 8.29 12.64
CA GLN A 128 -2.73 6.83 12.79
C GLN A 128 -1.73 6.07 11.93
N ALA A 129 -1.14 6.73 10.93
CA ALA A 129 -0.22 6.09 9.99
C ALA A 129 1.09 5.70 10.67
N VAL A 130 1.50 4.46 10.47
CA VAL A 130 2.79 3.96 10.90
C VAL A 130 3.70 3.80 9.70
N TYR A 131 4.91 4.36 9.80
CA TYR A 131 5.93 4.21 8.76
C TYR A 131 6.36 2.75 8.62
N GLY A 132 6.16 2.18 7.45
CA GLY A 132 6.16 0.75 7.18
C GLY A 132 7.56 0.11 7.06
N LEU A 133 8.60 0.68 7.68
CA LEU A 133 9.92 0.06 7.75
C LEU A 133 9.90 -1.09 8.76
N CYS A 134 9.71 -2.31 8.24
CA CYS A 134 9.44 -3.51 9.04
C CYS A 134 10.55 -3.84 10.03
N GLU A 135 11.80 -3.53 9.71
CA GLU A 135 12.98 -3.78 10.54
C GLU A 135 12.94 -2.97 11.84
N TRP A 136 12.34 -1.78 11.81
CA TRP A 136 12.29 -0.87 12.96
C TRP A 136 10.92 -0.82 13.64
N ASN A 137 9.86 -0.88 12.85
CA ASN A 137 8.51 -0.57 13.33
C ASN A 137 7.58 -1.79 13.38
N ARG A 138 8.11 -3.01 13.37
CA ARG A 138 7.32 -4.26 13.28
C ARG A 138 6.16 -4.31 14.27
N ASP A 139 6.37 -3.97 15.53
CA ASP A 139 5.33 -4.06 16.56
C ASP A 139 4.27 -2.96 16.42
N ALA A 140 4.65 -1.78 15.94
CA ALA A 140 3.70 -0.71 15.62
C ALA A 140 2.88 -1.05 14.37
N ILE A 141 3.53 -1.59 13.33
CA ILE A 141 2.87 -2.04 12.09
C ILE A 141 1.81 -3.11 12.37
N ARG A 142 2.06 -4.04 13.29
CA ARG A 142 1.08 -5.08 13.66
C ARG A 142 -0.19 -4.51 14.27
N LYS A 143 -0.11 -3.36 14.94
CA LYS A 143 -1.20 -2.76 15.71
C LYS A 143 -2.00 -1.72 14.93
N THR A 144 -1.42 -1.13 13.89
CA THR A 144 -2.10 -0.10 13.09
C THR A 144 -3.04 -0.69 12.06
N SER A 145 -4.02 0.12 11.64
CA SER A 145 -4.83 -0.12 10.43
C SER A 145 -4.29 0.62 9.21
N LEU A 146 -3.34 1.57 9.36
CA LEU A 146 -2.78 2.33 8.26
C LEU A 146 -1.25 2.25 8.24
N VAL A 147 -0.70 1.63 7.21
CA VAL A 147 0.74 1.49 7.00
C VAL A 147 1.17 2.37 5.82
N ALA A 148 2.08 3.31 6.08
CA ALA A 148 2.74 4.11 5.06
C ALA A 148 4.01 3.40 4.58
N ASN A 149 3.92 2.66 3.48
CA ASN A 149 5.05 1.89 2.96
C ASN A 149 6.20 2.80 2.52
N PRO A 150 7.45 2.57 2.94
CA PRO A 150 8.59 3.43 2.60
C PRO A 150 8.92 3.41 1.11
N GLY A 151 9.51 4.50 0.63
CA GLY A 151 10.09 4.54 -0.71
C GLY A 151 11.39 3.73 -0.79
N CYS A 152 11.72 3.21 -1.97
CA CYS A 152 12.89 2.35 -2.20
C CYS A 152 14.22 3.01 -1.81
N TYR A 153 14.44 4.27 -2.21
CA TYR A 153 15.67 5.00 -1.87
C TYR A 153 15.82 5.27 -0.37
N THR A 154 14.74 5.68 0.29
CA THR A 154 14.74 5.92 1.74
C THR A 154 14.96 4.62 2.51
N THR A 155 14.35 3.52 2.10
CA THR A 155 14.57 2.20 2.69
C THR A 155 16.05 1.80 2.59
N CYS A 156 16.63 1.89 1.39
CA CYS A 156 18.03 1.58 1.17
C CYS A 156 18.95 2.44 2.04
N SER A 157 18.74 3.76 2.05
CA SER A 157 19.57 4.69 2.81
C SER A 157 19.46 4.46 4.31
N ILE A 158 18.25 4.32 4.83
CA ILE A 158 18.02 4.12 6.25
C ILE A 158 18.64 2.80 6.72
N LEU A 159 18.36 1.69 6.04
CA LEU A 159 18.87 0.38 6.44
C LEU A 159 20.39 0.28 6.34
N THR A 160 21.01 0.98 5.38
CA THR A 160 22.46 1.00 5.22
C THR A 160 23.15 1.85 6.29
N LEU A 161 22.62 3.06 6.55
CA LEU A 161 23.33 4.04 7.38
C LEU A 161 23.03 3.88 8.87
N SER A 162 21.85 3.42 9.25
CA SER A 162 21.43 3.36 10.65
C SER A 162 22.35 2.54 11.55
N PRO A 163 22.80 1.33 11.17
CA PRO A 163 23.72 0.57 12.03
C PRO A 163 25.06 1.29 12.17
N LEU A 164 25.54 1.97 11.14
CA LEU A 164 26.80 2.71 11.18
C LEU A 164 26.72 3.92 12.12
N VAL A 165 25.57 4.61 12.12
CA VAL A 165 25.31 5.71 13.05
C VAL A 165 25.17 5.19 14.50
N ALA A 166 24.43 4.10 14.68
CA ALA A 166 24.22 3.51 16.00
C ALA A 166 25.51 3.05 16.67
N GLU A 167 26.44 2.51 15.89
CA GLU A 167 27.76 2.06 16.37
C GLU A 167 28.79 3.20 16.40
N GLY A 168 28.43 4.43 16.06
CA GLY A 168 29.35 5.57 16.04
C GLY A 168 30.44 5.49 14.97
N ALA A 169 30.26 4.62 13.96
CA ALA A 169 31.23 4.44 12.86
C ALA A 169 31.24 5.63 11.88
N ILE A 170 30.15 6.37 11.85
CA ILE A 170 30.01 7.64 11.11
C ILE A 170 29.38 8.71 11.99
N GLN A 171 29.74 9.98 11.75
CA GLN A 171 29.14 11.15 12.42
C GLN A 171 28.10 11.77 11.49
N LEU A 172 26.99 12.26 12.08
CA LEU A 172 25.94 13.03 11.38
C LEU A 172 26.33 14.48 11.23
#